data_c854fa707ce619135ef7d0d269832518
#
_entry.id   c854fa707ce619135ef7d0d269832518
#
_cell.length_a   1.000
_cell.length_b   1.000
_cell.length_c   1.000
_cell.angle_alpha   90.00
_cell.angle_beta   90.00
_cell.angle_gamma   90.00
#
_symmetry.space_group_name_H-M   'P 1'
#
loop_
_entity.id
_entity.type
_entity.pdbx_description
1 polymer ?
#
loop_
_entity_poly.entity_id
_entity_poly.type
_entity_poly.pdbx_seq_one_letter_code
_entity_poly.pdbx_strand_id
1 'polypeptide(L)'
;MFFQKDFGQERITRIAPTFTVKFRHKNWNYLFGTLEGSVSHRLIEPLYNFERLLQQRIENGLQINHQTDRTFFDFWISYPQNTRPGYTRQEQFWGGISAEFSAIRNPGFQFTIPIQFTAFHAGGQNINSPLPVRTALNAAASLSLLWQNTTSGFFRSARLDAYAVGYSENAEKSYSGGAFYPNLTVRFRPATVLFSYWNGRNYRAEFGGDLYQNYTRRYNSTYQEANRQLLIMRFLKAIPITEGLWVTVRFEPHYDFGNKKFEHSEGVYISFQR
;
A
#
# COMPACT_ATOMS: atom_id res chain seq x y z
N MET A 1 -9.43 -6.09 -21.62
CA MET A 1 -9.67 -7.42 -21.02
C MET A 1 -8.44 -7.83 -20.25
N PHE A 2 -8.59 -8.39 -19.06
CA PHE A 2 -7.50 -8.82 -18.19
C PHE A 2 -7.46 -10.35 -18.18
N PHE A 3 -6.24 -10.88 -18.30
CA PHE A 3 -5.94 -12.31 -18.20
C PHE A 3 -4.89 -12.50 -17.11
N GLN A 4 -5.12 -13.46 -16.23
CA GLN A 4 -4.16 -13.85 -15.21
C GLN A 4 -3.85 -15.33 -15.34
N LYS A 5 -2.55 -15.66 -15.33
CA LYS A 5 -2.05 -17.03 -15.21
C LYS A 5 -1.03 -17.02 -14.09
N ASP A 6 -1.30 -17.76 -13.04
CA ASP A 6 -0.39 -17.90 -11.92
C ASP A 6 0.73 -18.87 -12.24
N PHE A 7 1.92 -18.65 -11.72
CA PHE A 7 3.05 -19.56 -11.91
C PHE A 7 2.73 -20.94 -11.33
N GLY A 8 3.08 -21.99 -12.07
CA GLY A 8 2.76 -23.37 -11.70
C GLY A 8 1.34 -23.84 -12.06
N GLN A 9 0.49 -22.96 -12.60
CA GLN A 9 -0.82 -23.36 -13.14
C GLN A 9 -0.72 -23.57 -14.65
N GLU A 10 -1.37 -24.62 -15.16
CA GLU A 10 -1.39 -24.90 -16.60
C GLU A 10 -2.37 -24.00 -17.36
N ARG A 11 -3.41 -23.50 -16.68
CA ARG A 11 -4.51 -22.75 -17.28
C ARG A 11 -4.54 -21.31 -16.81
N ILE A 12 -5.25 -20.47 -17.57
CA ILE A 12 -5.60 -19.12 -17.15
C ILE A 12 -6.49 -19.22 -15.92
N THR A 13 -6.08 -18.59 -14.81
CA THR A 13 -6.77 -18.65 -13.53
C THR A 13 -7.88 -17.62 -13.42
N ARG A 14 -7.77 -16.52 -14.18
CA ARG A 14 -8.78 -15.45 -14.16
C ARG A 14 -8.88 -14.75 -15.52
N ILE A 15 -10.11 -14.53 -15.96
CA ILE A 15 -10.44 -13.63 -17.08
C ILE A 15 -11.43 -12.62 -16.55
N ALA A 16 -11.15 -11.34 -16.73
CA ALA A 16 -12.07 -10.27 -16.34
C ALA A 16 -12.18 -9.20 -17.43
N PRO A 17 -13.42 -8.78 -17.78
CA PRO A 17 -13.60 -7.62 -18.61
C PRO A 17 -13.13 -6.37 -17.84
N THR A 18 -12.48 -5.47 -18.54
CA THR A 18 -12.08 -4.17 -17.98
C THR A 18 -12.69 -3.07 -18.83
N PHE A 19 -13.25 -2.08 -18.18
CA PHE A 19 -13.68 -0.84 -18.82
C PHE A 19 -13.43 0.32 -17.86
N THR A 20 -13.10 1.47 -18.38
CA THR A 20 -12.94 2.69 -17.60
C THR A 20 -13.59 3.85 -18.34
N VAL A 21 -14.52 4.49 -17.66
CA VAL A 21 -15.00 5.80 -18.07
C VAL A 21 -14.16 6.84 -17.33
N LYS A 22 -13.47 7.69 -18.08
CA LYS A 22 -12.57 8.71 -17.51
C LYS A 22 -13.06 10.09 -17.95
N PHE A 23 -13.39 10.93 -16.99
CA PHE A 23 -13.66 12.35 -17.18
C PHE A 23 -12.53 13.17 -16.56
N ARG A 24 -12.00 14.14 -17.29
CA ARG A 24 -10.95 15.05 -16.83
C ARG A 24 -11.42 16.49 -16.90
N HIS A 25 -11.24 17.20 -15.80
CA HIS A 25 -11.48 18.64 -15.75
C HIS A 25 -10.34 19.33 -14.99
N LYS A 26 -9.54 20.16 -15.67
CA LYS A 26 -8.33 20.78 -15.12
C LYS A 26 -7.39 19.72 -14.52
N ASN A 27 -7.12 19.82 -13.22
CA ASN A 27 -6.24 18.92 -12.48
C ASN A 27 -7.00 17.75 -11.82
N TRP A 28 -8.30 17.62 -12.08
CA TRP A 28 -9.15 16.56 -11.55
C TRP A 28 -9.38 15.47 -12.57
N ASN A 29 -9.28 14.23 -12.14
CA ASN A 29 -9.70 13.06 -12.90
C ASN A 29 -10.77 12.30 -12.11
N TYR A 30 -11.80 11.89 -12.81
CA TYR A 30 -12.91 11.08 -12.30
C TYR A 30 -12.92 9.80 -13.12
N LEU A 31 -12.83 8.65 -12.44
CA LEU A 31 -12.80 7.34 -13.06
C LEU A 31 -13.94 6.52 -12.52
N PHE A 32 -14.62 5.80 -13.40
CA PHE A 32 -15.66 4.82 -13.07
C PHE A 32 -15.40 3.52 -13.83
N GLY A 33 -15.53 2.39 -13.16
CA GLY A 33 -15.23 1.07 -13.69
C GLY A 33 -13.89 0.56 -13.17
N THR A 34 -12.96 0.19 -14.02
CA THR A 34 -11.61 -0.25 -13.62
C THR A 34 -10.77 0.98 -13.28
N LEU A 35 -10.26 1.04 -12.06
CA LEU A 35 -9.49 2.15 -11.50
C LEU A 35 -8.04 2.12 -11.97
N GLU A 36 -7.29 3.19 -11.72
CA GLU A 36 -5.83 3.21 -11.97
C GLU A 36 -5.07 2.24 -11.05
N GLY A 37 -5.74 1.80 -9.99
CA GLY A 37 -5.27 0.75 -9.09
C GLY A 37 -4.42 1.25 -7.95
N SER A 38 -4.08 0.33 -7.08
CA SER A 38 -3.46 0.57 -5.78
C SER A 38 -2.13 1.32 -5.80
N VAL A 39 -1.36 1.26 -6.90
CA VAL A 39 -0.11 2.04 -7.02
C VAL A 39 -0.40 3.53 -7.06
N SER A 40 -1.53 3.94 -7.64
CA SER A 40 -1.91 5.35 -7.74
C SER A 40 -2.29 5.95 -6.39
N HIS A 41 -2.73 5.13 -5.42
CA HIS A 41 -3.15 5.58 -4.10
C HIS A 41 -2.00 6.05 -3.21
N ARG A 42 -0.75 5.72 -3.53
CA ARG A 42 0.47 6.11 -2.78
C ARG A 42 0.44 5.74 -1.30
N LEU A 43 -0.27 4.67 -0.95
CA LEU A 43 -0.35 4.20 0.42
C LEU A 43 0.99 3.67 0.92
N ILE A 44 1.26 3.86 2.21
CA ILE A 44 2.40 3.22 2.86
C ILE A 44 2.16 1.71 2.99
N GLU A 45 3.23 0.94 3.02
CA GLU A 45 3.18 -0.52 3.04
C GLU A 45 2.41 -1.12 4.24
N PRO A 46 2.46 -0.55 5.46
CA PRO A 46 1.59 -0.99 6.54
C PRO A 46 0.09 -0.92 6.23
N LEU A 47 -0.37 0.02 5.40
CA LEU A 47 -1.76 0.16 5.00
C LEU A 47 -2.09 -0.67 3.76
N TYR A 48 -1.15 -0.80 2.84
CA TYR A 48 -1.33 -1.55 1.61
C TYR A 48 -0.05 -2.26 1.17
N ASN A 49 -0.07 -3.58 1.15
CA ASN A 49 1.02 -4.40 0.64
C ASN A 49 1.10 -4.30 -0.89
N PHE A 50 2.18 -3.73 -1.41
CA PHE A 50 2.36 -3.57 -2.85
C PHE A 50 2.42 -4.92 -3.61
N GLU A 51 2.79 -6.01 -2.97
CA GLU A 51 2.81 -7.36 -3.59
C GLU A 51 1.40 -7.86 -3.96
N ARG A 52 0.36 -7.27 -3.37
CA ARG A 52 -1.04 -7.54 -3.79
C ARG A 52 -1.30 -7.18 -5.25
N LEU A 53 -0.52 -6.29 -5.84
CA LEU A 53 -0.57 -6.01 -7.29
C LEU A 53 -0.37 -7.26 -8.14
N LEU A 54 0.38 -8.23 -7.65
CA LEU A 54 0.61 -9.50 -8.35
C LEU A 54 -0.61 -10.40 -8.30
N GLN A 55 -1.44 -10.30 -7.26
CA GLN A 55 -2.59 -11.17 -7.01
C GLN A 55 -3.95 -10.51 -7.32
N GLN A 56 -4.09 -9.23 -7.01
CA GLN A 56 -5.34 -8.46 -7.12
C GLN A 56 -5.09 -7.11 -7.79
N ARG A 57 -4.65 -7.14 -9.04
CA ARG A 57 -4.28 -5.94 -9.80
C ARG A 57 -5.50 -5.08 -10.17
N ILE A 58 -6.66 -5.71 -10.35
CA ILE A 58 -7.86 -5.00 -10.80
C ILE A 58 -8.67 -4.54 -9.61
N GLU A 59 -8.89 -3.25 -9.55
CA GLU A 59 -9.84 -2.59 -8.67
C GLU A 59 -10.97 -2.02 -9.53
N ASN A 60 -12.21 -2.27 -9.14
CA ASN A 60 -13.38 -1.77 -9.86
C ASN A 60 -14.23 -0.92 -8.91
N GLY A 61 -14.61 0.25 -9.36
CA GLY A 61 -15.39 1.18 -8.55
C GLY A 61 -15.36 2.61 -9.05
N LEU A 62 -15.18 3.54 -8.12
CA LEU A 62 -15.06 4.98 -8.37
C LEU A 62 -13.73 5.49 -7.83
N GLN A 63 -13.05 6.36 -8.59
CA GLN A 63 -11.85 7.05 -8.15
C GLN A 63 -11.92 8.51 -8.57
N ILE A 64 -11.52 9.40 -7.68
CA ILE A 64 -11.39 10.83 -7.91
C ILE A 64 -9.99 11.23 -7.48
N ASN A 65 -9.17 11.69 -8.42
CA ASN A 65 -7.84 12.17 -8.09
C ASN A 65 -7.60 13.60 -8.58
N HIS A 66 -6.74 14.29 -7.86
CA HIS A 66 -6.30 15.63 -8.14
C HIS A 66 -4.80 15.74 -7.91
N GLN A 67 -4.10 16.36 -8.84
CA GLN A 67 -2.67 16.58 -8.71
C GLN A 67 -2.27 17.95 -9.24
N THR A 68 -1.51 18.66 -8.43
CA THR A 68 -0.79 19.88 -8.78
C THR A 68 0.67 19.72 -8.37
N ASP A 69 1.44 20.78 -8.51
CA ASP A 69 2.82 20.81 -8.04
C ASP A 69 2.95 20.72 -6.50
N ARG A 70 1.92 21.13 -5.75
CA ARG A 70 1.95 21.18 -4.29
C ARG A 70 1.01 20.25 -3.61
N THR A 71 0.02 19.73 -4.33
CA THR A 71 -1.03 18.90 -3.75
C THR A 71 -1.22 17.63 -4.54
N PHE A 72 -1.38 16.56 -3.84
CA PHE A 72 -1.92 15.31 -4.34
C PHE A 72 -3.14 14.95 -3.50
N PHE A 73 -4.19 14.48 -4.15
CA PHE A 73 -5.38 13.95 -3.51
C PHE A 73 -5.91 12.78 -4.34
N ASP A 74 -6.23 11.69 -3.68
CA ASP A 74 -6.85 10.52 -4.27
C ASP A 74 -7.90 9.97 -3.31
N PHE A 75 -9.12 9.87 -3.79
CA PHE A 75 -10.25 9.21 -3.15
C PHE A 75 -10.69 8.04 -4.02
N TRP A 76 -10.94 6.90 -3.42
CA TRP A 76 -11.46 5.76 -4.15
C TRP A 76 -12.39 4.93 -3.27
N ILE A 77 -13.27 4.19 -3.94
CA ILE A 77 -14.03 3.10 -3.39
C ILE A 77 -14.03 1.97 -4.41
N SER A 78 -13.71 0.77 -3.98
CA SER A 78 -13.70 -0.43 -4.80
C SER A 78 -14.47 -1.57 -4.15
N TYR A 79 -14.87 -2.54 -4.97
CA TYR A 79 -15.65 -3.70 -4.58
C TYR A 79 -14.84 -4.98 -4.79
N PRO A 80 -13.98 -5.38 -3.82
CA PRO A 80 -13.18 -6.61 -3.93
C PRO A 80 -14.03 -7.85 -4.10
N GLN A 81 -15.23 -7.87 -3.49
CA GLN A 81 -16.17 -8.97 -3.58
C GLN A 81 -17.60 -8.45 -3.61
N ASN A 82 -18.28 -8.72 -4.72
CA ASN A 82 -19.70 -8.49 -4.86
C ASN A 82 -20.48 -9.74 -4.47
N THR A 83 -21.71 -9.59 -4.00
CA THR A 83 -22.61 -10.69 -3.63
C THR A 83 -23.96 -10.54 -4.30
N ARG A 84 -24.75 -11.62 -4.25
CA ARG A 84 -26.13 -11.66 -4.71
C ARG A 84 -27.02 -12.23 -3.59
N PRO A 85 -28.31 -11.90 -3.55
CA PRO A 85 -29.23 -12.48 -2.58
C PRO A 85 -29.12 -14.02 -2.51
N GLY A 86 -29.04 -14.57 -1.31
CA GLY A 86 -28.92 -16.02 -1.09
C GLY A 86 -27.49 -16.58 -1.09
N TYR A 87 -26.46 -15.76 -1.40
CA TYR A 87 -25.07 -16.21 -1.31
C TYR A 87 -24.60 -16.25 0.16
N THR A 88 -23.65 -17.16 0.44
CA THR A 88 -22.99 -17.30 1.74
C THR A 88 -21.76 -16.42 1.89
N ARG A 89 -21.33 -15.74 0.83
CA ARG A 89 -20.17 -14.84 0.84
C ARG A 89 -20.61 -13.45 1.23
N GLN A 90 -19.85 -12.81 2.11
CA GLN A 90 -20.05 -11.40 2.46
C GLN A 90 -19.66 -10.49 1.30
N GLU A 91 -20.44 -9.43 1.09
CA GLU A 91 -20.01 -8.31 0.25
C GLU A 91 -18.82 -7.61 0.89
N GLN A 92 -17.90 -7.14 0.07
CA GLN A 92 -16.72 -6.43 0.55
C GLN A 92 -16.55 -5.12 -0.20
N PHE A 93 -16.35 -4.06 0.58
CA PHE A 93 -15.96 -2.74 0.10
C PHE A 93 -14.58 -2.40 0.64
N TRP A 94 -13.78 -1.77 -0.19
CA TRP A 94 -12.52 -1.18 0.23
C TRP A 94 -12.33 0.16 -0.43
N GLY A 95 -11.95 1.15 0.35
CA GLY A 95 -11.72 2.47 -0.16
C GLY A 95 -10.92 3.32 0.80
N GLY A 96 -10.66 4.56 0.39
CA GLY A 96 -9.90 5.45 1.23
C GLY A 96 -9.64 6.81 0.61
N ILE A 97 -8.78 7.53 1.32
CA ILE A 97 -8.26 8.84 0.94
C ILE A 97 -6.74 8.80 1.12
N SER A 98 -6.02 9.28 0.11
CA SER A 98 -4.61 9.59 0.22
C SER A 98 -4.38 11.03 -0.23
N ALA A 99 -3.76 11.83 0.61
CA ALA A 99 -3.51 13.24 0.33
C ALA A 99 -2.09 13.62 0.74
N GLU A 100 -1.46 14.49 -0.04
CA GLU A 100 -0.16 15.08 0.26
C GLU A 100 -0.22 16.58 0.01
N PHE A 101 0.24 17.36 0.97
CA PHE A 101 0.36 18.80 0.86
C PHE A 101 1.80 19.23 1.08
N SER A 102 2.42 19.84 0.05
CA SER A 102 3.78 20.40 0.12
C SER A 102 3.73 21.83 0.63
N ALA A 103 3.98 22.02 1.92
CA ALA A 103 4.00 23.33 2.56
C ALA A 103 5.23 24.16 2.11
N ILE A 104 6.38 23.49 1.94
CA ILE A 104 7.61 24.09 1.41
C ILE A 104 8.04 23.28 0.19
N ARG A 105 8.34 23.95 -0.90
CA ARG A 105 8.85 23.32 -2.11
C ARG A 105 9.89 24.21 -2.78
N ASN A 106 11.14 23.91 -2.54
CA ASN A 106 12.31 24.51 -3.15
C ASN A 106 13.11 23.45 -3.92
N PRO A 107 13.96 23.80 -4.87
CA PRO A 107 14.75 22.82 -5.64
C PRO A 107 15.56 21.84 -4.80
N GLY A 108 16.11 22.29 -3.66
CA GLY A 108 16.94 21.47 -2.78
C GLY A 108 16.22 20.92 -1.54
N PHE A 109 14.99 21.39 -1.24
CA PHE A 109 14.29 21.02 -0.02
C PHE A 109 12.78 21.06 -0.20
N GLN A 110 12.10 20.03 0.32
CA GLN A 110 10.64 19.99 0.36
C GLN A 110 10.18 19.53 1.76
N PHE A 111 9.12 20.17 2.24
CA PHE A 111 8.38 19.75 3.43
C PHE A 111 6.95 19.41 3.02
N THR A 112 6.54 18.17 3.25
CA THR A 112 5.25 17.62 2.83
C THR A 112 4.55 16.98 4.02
N ILE A 113 3.23 17.07 4.05
CA ILE A 113 2.36 16.44 5.06
C ILE A 113 1.49 15.41 4.34
N PRO A 114 1.88 14.13 4.33
CA PRO A 114 1.01 13.05 3.81
C PRO A 114 -0.01 12.65 4.87
N ILE A 115 -1.25 12.42 4.42
CA ILE A 115 -2.36 11.90 5.22
C ILE A 115 -3.02 10.79 4.43
N GLN A 116 -3.27 9.65 5.08
CA GLN A 116 -3.84 8.46 4.47
C GLN A 116 -4.91 7.88 5.37
N PHE A 117 -5.99 7.43 4.77
CA PHE A 117 -7.08 6.75 5.44
C PHE A 117 -7.60 5.63 4.55
N THR A 118 -7.84 4.45 5.12
CA THR A 118 -8.50 3.34 4.43
C THR A 118 -9.59 2.74 5.29
N ALA A 119 -10.66 2.31 4.65
CA ALA A 119 -11.78 1.62 5.24
C ALA A 119 -12.05 0.31 4.50
N PHE A 120 -12.13 -0.78 5.21
CA PHE A 120 -12.58 -2.07 4.74
C PHE A 120 -13.88 -2.45 5.44
N HIS A 121 -14.86 -2.89 4.68
CA HIS A 121 -16.11 -3.41 5.20
C HIS A 121 -16.41 -4.78 4.60
N ALA A 122 -16.77 -5.73 5.45
CA ALA A 122 -17.31 -7.03 5.05
C ALA A 122 -18.63 -7.26 5.76
N GLY A 123 -19.67 -7.47 4.99
CA GLY A 123 -21.04 -7.62 5.49
C GLY A 123 -22.02 -7.59 4.33
N GLY A 124 -23.23 -7.18 4.58
CA GLY A 124 -24.27 -6.98 3.56
C GLY A 124 -25.65 -7.39 4.06
N GLN A 125 -26.66 -6.83 3.43
CA GLN A 125 -28.06 -7.23 3.64
C GLN A 125 -28.40 -8.41 2.72
N ASN A 126 -29.31 -9.27 3.18
CA ASN A 126 -29.81 -10.42 2.39
C ASN A 126 -28.78 -11.48 2.02
N ILE A 127 -27.77 -11.66 2.84
CA ILE A 127 -26.80 -12.75 2.70
C ILE A 127 -26.94 -13.77 3.86
N ASN A 128 -26.74 -15.05 3.55
CA ASN A 128 -26.78 -16.12 4.53
C ASN A 128 -25.36 -16.45 5.04
N SER A 129 -24.54 -15.42 5.29
CA SER A 129 -23.18 -15.63 5.81
C SER A 129 -23.22 -15.84 7.32
N PRO A 130 -22.58 -16.88 7.85
CA PRO A 130 -22.41 -17.08 9.29
C PRO A 130 -21.35 -16.15 9.91
N LEU A 131 -20.61 -15.40 9.06
CA LEU A 131 -19.55 -14.52 9.52
C LEU A 131 -20.15 -13.20 10.02
N PRO A 132 -19.64 -12.63 11.12
CA PRO A 132 -20.08 -11.33 11.61
C PRO A 132 -19.74 -10.20 10.62
N VAL A 133 -20.58 -9.17 10.65
CA VAL A 133 -20.28 -7.92 9.95
C VAL A 133 -19.03 -7.29 10.57
N ARG A 134 -18.13 -6.82 9.72
CA ARG A 134 -16.85 -6.27 10.15
C ARG A 134 -16.51 -4.99 9.39
N THR A 135 -16.08 -3.98 10.13
CA THR A 135 -15.53 -2.74 9.56
C THR A 135 -14.16 -2.47 10.18
N ALA A 136 -13.15 -2.36 9.35
CA ALA A 136 -11.78 -2.04 9.77
C ALA A 136 -11.34 -0.71 9.14
N LEU A 137 -10.79 0.16 9.96
CA LEU A 137 -10.31 1.49 9.60
C LEU A 137 -8.82 1.58 9.88
N ASN A 138 -8.06 2.11 8.93
CA ASN A 138 -6.66 2.44 9.13
C ASN A 138 -6.41 3.89 8.74
N ALA A 139 -5.53 4.56 9.47
CA ALA A 139 -5.11 5.92 9.18
C ALA A 139 -3.60 6.07 9.35
N ALA A 140 -3.00 6.95 8.58
CA ALA A 140 -1.60 7.33 8.75
C ALA A 140 -1.42 8.81 8.43
N ALA A 141 -0.59 9.49 9.21
CA ALA A 141 -0.16 10.86 8.93
C ALA A 141 1.34 10.99 9.20
N SER A 142 2.02 11.83 8.44
CA SER A 142 3.46 12.02 8.57
C SER A 142 3.87 13.48 8.37
N LEU A 143 5.04 13.78 8.91
CA LEU A 143 5.86 14.92 8.49
C LEU A 143 6.99 14.37 7.62
N SER A 144 7.09 14.84 6.39
CA SER A 144 8.04 14.36 5.39
C SER A 144 8.99 15.46 4.97
N LEU A 145 10.29 15.23 5.12
CA LEU A 145 11.36 16.15 4.75
C LEU A 145 12.16 15.51 3.61
N LEU A 146 12.27 16.19 2.49
CA LEU A 146 13.07 15.74 1.34
C LEU A 146 14.17 16.74 1.05
N TRP A 147 15.40 16.28 1.10
CA TRP A 147 16.60 16.99 0.62
C TRP A 147 17.00 16.43 -0.73
N GLN A 148 17.19 17.31 -1.70
CA GLN A 148 17.59 16.93 -3.05
C GLN A 148 18.92 17.60 -3.39
N ASN A 149 19.86 16.81 -3.91
CA ASN A 149 21.06 17.39 -4.49
C ASN A 149 20.73 18.00 -5.85
N THR A 150 20.97 19.29 -5.99
CA THR A 150 20.73 20.05 -7.24
C THR A 150 21.88 19.92 -8.24
N THR A 151 22.99 19.33 -7.83
CA THR A 151 24.16 19.09 -8.69
C THR A 151 24.28 17.62 -9.08
N SER A 152 25.03 17.37 -10.17
CA SER A 152 25.34 15.99 -10.58
C SER A 152 26.34 15.37 -9.62
N GLY A 153 25.93 14.40 -8.82
CA GLY A 153 26.78 13.73 -7.86
C GLY A 153 26.37 12.28 -7.60
N PHE A 154 27.11 11.57 -6.75
CA PHE A 154 26.79 10.22 -6.30
C PHE A 154 25.52 10.20 -5.46
N PHE A 155 25.42 11.12 -4.47
CA PHE A 155 24.21 11.33 -3.68
C PHE A 155 23.16 12.11 -4.46
N ARG A 156 21.92 11.65 -4.45
CA ARG A 156 20.79 12.27 -5.15
C ARG A 156 19.79 12.94 -4.22
N SER A 157 19.36 12.22 -3.20
CA SER A 157 18.38 12.76 -2.23
C SER A 157 18.37 11.94 -0.95
N ALA A 158 17.89 12.58 0.12
CA ALA A 158 17.48 11.92 1.34
C ALA A 158 16.07 12.36 1.71
N ARG A 159 15.19 11.42 2.05
CA ARG A 159 13.83 11.68 2.52
C ARG A 159 13.64 11.04 3.89
N LEU A 160 13.19 11.84 4.85
CA LEU A 160 12.80 11.40 6.17
C LEU A 160 11.28 11.54 6.30
N ASP A 161 10.62 10.45 6.64
CA ASP A 161 9.20 10.40 6.93
C ASP A 161 9.00 9.90 8.37
N ALA A 162 8.11 10.53 9.13
CA ALA A 162 7.77 10.11 10.49
C ALA A 162 6.26 9.88 10.59
N TYR A 163 5.82 8.64 10.30
CA TYR A 163 4.41 8.28 10.32
C TYR A 163 3.92 7.90 11.71
N ALA A 164 2.80 8.49 12.11
CA ALA A 164 1.89 7.93 13.11
C ALA A 164 0.80 7.14 12.39
N VAL A 165 0.58 5.90 12.82
CA VAL A 165 -0.35 4.96 12.17
C VAL A 165 -1.39 4.52 13.19
N GLY A 166 -2.66 4.49 12.80
CA GLY A 166 -3.79 4.07 13.63
C GLY A 166 -4.59 2.94 12.99
N TYR A 167 -5.23 2.17 13.85
CA TYR A 167 -6.13 1.09 13.50
C TYR A 167 -7.32 1.04 14.43
N SER A 168 -8.52 0.80 13.87
CA SER A 168 -9.74 0.50 14.62
C SER A 168 -10.57 -0.53 13.85
N GLU A 169 -11.11 -1.51 14.54
CA GLU A 169 -12.01 -2.51 13.96
C GLU A 169 -13.25 -2.66 14.85
N ASN A 170 -14.40 -2.67 14.22
CA ASN A 170 -15.67 -3.03 14.81
C ASN A 170 -16.17 -4.34 14.16
N ALA A 171 -16.30 -5.38 14.98
CA ALA A 171 -16.84 -6.69 14.65
C ALA A 171 -17.67 -7.17 15.85
N GLU A 172 -17.68 -8.46 16.21
CA GLU A 172 -18.25 -8.93 17.47
C GLU A 172 -17.62 -8.27 18.71
N LYS A 173 -16.32 -7.96 18.59
CA LYS A 173 -15.55 -7.19 19.57
C LYS A 173 -14.85 -6.06 18.86
N SER A 174 -14.74 -4.92 19.55
CA SER A 174 -13.98 -3.77 19.07
C SER A 174 -12.49 -3.93 19.39
N TYR A 175 -11.65 -3.64 18.42
CA TYR A 175 -10.20 -3.64 18.56
C TYR A 175 -9.64 -2.29 18.12
N SER A 176 -8.56 -1.88 18.74
CA SER A 176 -7.82 -0.69 18.32
C SER A 176 -6.33 -0.89 18.53
N GLY A 177 -5.55 -0.19 17.75
CA GLY A 177 -4.11 -0.24 17.83
C GLY A 177 -3.47 0.88 17.03
N GLY A 178 -2.16 0.90 16.99
CA GLY A 178 -1.42 1.90 16.24
C GLY A 178 0.07 1.61 16.21
N ALA A 179 0.79 2.47 15.50
CA ALA A 179 2.24 2.33 15.37
C ALA A 179 2.91 3.67 15.12
N PHE A 180 4.21 3.70 15.41
CA PHE A 180 5.13 4.72 14.94
C PHE A 180 6.05 4.10 13.89
N TYR A 181 6.18 4.75 12.73
CA TYR A 181 6.88 4.21 11.56
C TYR A 181 7.75 5.30 10.90
N PRO A 182 8.92 5.59 11.46
CA PRO A 182 9.91 6.47 10.83
C PRO A 182 10.66 5.73 9.72
N ASN A 183 10.91 6.46 8.62
CA ASN A 183 11.60 5.96 7.44
C ASN A 183 12.65 6.98 6.98
N LEU A 184 13.84 6.51 6.66
CA LEU A 184 14.87 7.27 5.98
C LEU A 184 15.18 6.62 4.63
N THR A 185 14.81 7.28 3.55
CA THR A 185 15.12 6.85 2.19
C THR A 185 16.28 7.67 1.64
N VAL A 186 17.38 7.02 1.31
CA VAL A 186 18.54 7.66 0.69
C VAL A 186 18.69 7.14 -0.74
N ARG A 187 18.70 8.05 -1.71
CA ARG A 187 18.92 7.74 -3.12
C ARG A 187 20.33 8.11 -3.52
N PHE A 188 21.04 7.11 -4.00
CA PHE A 188 22.32 7.26 -4.66
C PHE A 188 22.17 7.07 -6.17
N ARG A 189 23.19 7.38 -6.93
CA ARG A 189 23.17 7.16 -8.37
C ARG A 189 22.90 5.70 -8.78
N PRO A 190 23.57 4.68 -8.13
CA PRO A 190 23.35 3.29 -8.52
C PRO A 190 22.17 2.60 -7.80
N ALA A 191 21.70 3.13 -6.64
CA ALA A 191 20.76 2.39 -5.80
C ALA A 191 19.99 3.31 -4.84
N THR A 192 18.91 2.79 -4.30
CA THR A 192 18.14 3.40 -3.20
C THR A 192 18.25 2.49 -1.97
N VAL A 193 18.47 3.11 -0.81
CA VAL A 193 18.48 2.43 0.49
C VAL A 193 17.39 3.05 1.35
N LEU A 194 16.55 2.21 1.93
CA LEU A 194 15.52 2.59 2.90
C LEU A 194 15.87 1.96 4.25
N PHE A 195 15.85 2.77 5.29
CA PHE A 195 15.90 2.34 6.69
C PHE A 195 14.55 2.66 7.31
N SER A 196 13.93 1.68 7.95
CA SER A 196 12.65 1.83 8.60
C SER A 196 12.67 1.20 9.99
N TYR A 197 12.00 1.87 10.92
CA TYR A 197 11.71 1.28 12.23
C TYR A 197 10.20 1.21 12.41
N TRP A 198 9.71 0.05 12.79
CA TRP A 198 8.32 -0.18 13.13
C TRP A 198 8.16 -0.46 14.60
N ASN A 199 7.29 0.28 15.27
CA ASN A 199 6.89 0.04 16.64
C ASN A 199 5.37 0.05 16.71
N GLY A 200 4.75 -1.12 16.58
CA GLY A 200 3.32 -1.32 16.50
C GLY A 200 2.75 -2.03 17.72
N ARG A 201 1.59 -1.56 18.18
CA ARG A 201 0.82 -2.19 19.25
C ARG A 201 -0.58 -2.51 18.75
N ASN A 202 -0.95 -3.79 18.81
CA ASN A 202 -2.25 -4.31 18.37
C ASN A 202 -2.67 -3.86 16.95
N TYR A 203 -1.69 -3.57 16.09
CA TYR A 203 -1.95 -3.04 14.76
C TYR A 203 -2.35 -4.14 13.78
N ARG A 204 -3.34 -3.83 12.94
CA ARG A 204 -3.83 -4.67 11.84
C ARG A 204 -4.22 -3.80 10.66
N ALA A 205 -4.10 -4.34 9.46
CA ALA A 205 -4.64 -3.74 8.26
C ALA A 205 -5.06 -4.84 7.28
N GLU A 206 -6.25 -4.75 6.73
CA GLU A 206 -6.80 -5.83 5.85
C GLU A 206 -5.95 -6.06 4.61
N PHE A 207 -5.42 -4.98 4.04
CA PHE A 207 -4.59 -5.01 2.85
C PHE A 207 -3.14 -4.61 3.10
N GLY A 208 -2.77 -4.35 4.34
CA GLY A 208 -1.41 -4.00 4.74
C GLY A 208 -0.42 -5.16 4.66
N GLY A 209 0.86 -4.83 4.64
CA GLY A 209 1.93 -5.82 4.65
C GLY A 209 1.90 -6.70 5.90
N ASP A 210 2.01 -8.01 5.72
CA ASP A 210 1.96 -9.00 6.81
C ASP A 210 3.09 -8.78 7.83
N LEU A 211 4.23 -8.24 7.37
CA LEU A 211 5.38 -7.92 8.22
C LEU A 211 5.05 -6.96 9.36
N TYR A 212 4.14 -6.00 9.13
CA TYR A 212 3.80 -4.94 10.09
C TYR A 212 2.69 -5.33 11.07
N GLN A 213 2.03 -6.46 10.85
CA GLN A 213 0.84 -6.84 11.61
C GLN A 213 1.19 -7.54 12.91
N ASN A 214 0.44 -7.23 13.95
CA ASN A 214 0.53 -7.90 15.24
C ASN A 214 -0.24 -9.24 15.29
N TYR A 215 -0.89 -9.60 14.18
CA TYR A 215 -1.70 -10.79 14.06
C TYR A 215 -1.72 -11.23 12.60
N THR A 216 -1.57 -12.52 12.34
CA THR A 216 -1.73 -13.06 11.00
C THR A 216 -2.84 -14.10 10.93
N ARG A 217 -3.74 -13.96 9.97
CA ARG A 217 -4.75 -14.97 9.63
C ARG A 217 -4.28 -15.92 8.55
N ARG A 218 -3.22 -15.54 7.83
CA ARG A 218 -2.85 -16.16 6.55
C ARG A 218 -1.97 -17.39 6.71
N TYR A 219 -0.98 -17.33 7.61
CA TYR A 219 0.03 -18.38 7.74
C TYR A 219 -0.05 -19.13 9.07
N ASN A 220 -0.46 -18.47 10.11
CA ASN A 220 -0.59 -19.04 11.45
C ASN A 220 -1.70 -18.31 12.22
N SER A 221 -2.86 -18.92 12.30
CA SER A 221 -4.03 -18.35 12.98
C SER A 221 -3.82 -18.14 14.47
N THR A 222 -2.78 -18.74 15.06
CA THR A 222 -2.43 -18.61 16.49
C THR A 222 -1.37 -17.53 16.74
N TYR A 223 -0.72 -16.99 15.68
CA TYR A 223 0.27 -15.93 15.85
C TYR A 223 -0.43 -14.63 16.27
N GLN A 224 -0.11 -14.19 17.47
CA GLN A 224 -0.58 -12.92 18.01
C GLN A 224 0.51 -12.33 18.89
N GLU A 225 0.95 -11.16 18.55
CA GLU A 225 1.95 -10.39 19.28
C GLU A 225 1.41 -8.99 19.58
N ALA A 226 1.22 -8.66 20.87
CA ALA A 226 0.63 -7.38 21.26
C ALA A 226 1.52 -6.18 20.87
N ASN A 227 2.84 -6.34 20.97
CA ASN A 227 3.82 -5.32 20.61
C ASN A 227 4.79 -5.90 19.59
N ARG A 228 4.92 -5.25 18.43
CA ARG A 228 5.84 -5.67 17.39
C ARG A 228 6.82 -4.56 17.06
N GLN A 229 8.09 -4.87 17.15
CA GLN A 229 9.17 -3.95 16.86
C GLN A 229 10.08 -4.55 15.79
N LEU A 230 10.28 -3.80 14.71
CA LEU A 230 11.10 -4.24 13.58
C LEU A 230 12.09 -3.15 13.18
N LEU A 231 13.30 -3.55 12.87
CA LEU A 231 14.25 -2.74 12.12
C LEU A 231 14.34 -3.33 10.71
N ILE A 232 14.04 -2.53 9.71
CA ILE A 232 13.97 -2.96 8.31
C ILE A 232 14.96 -2.15 7.51
N MET A 233 15.72 -2.81 6.65
CA MET A 233 16.57 -2.17 5.66
C MET A 233 16.18 -2.70 4.28
N ARG A 234 16.00 -1.81 3.30
CA ARG A 234 15.66 -2.21 1.93
C ARG A 234 16.64 -1.62 0.94
N PHE A 235 17.23 -2.47 0.15
CA PHE A 235 18.11 -2.09 -0.96
C PHE A 235 17.35 -2.29 -2.27
N LEU A 236 17.32 -1.25 -3.10
CA LEU A 236 16.71 -1.29 -4.42
C LEU A 236 17.71 -0.83 -5.46
N LYS A 237 17.89 -1.63 -6.50
CA LYS A 237 18.71 -1.26 -7.65
C LYS A 237 17.93 -1.49 -8.95
N ALA A 238 17.60 -0.40 -9.64
CA ALA A 238 17.03 -0.46 -10.97
C ALA A 238 18.15 -0.49 -12.01
N ILE A 239 18.11 -1.49 -12.88
CA ILE A 239 19.06 -1.74 -13.96
C ILE A 239 18.31 -1.53 -15.28
N PRO A 240 18.61 -0.47 -16.06
CA PRO A 240 18.03 -0.30 -17.38
C PRO A 240 18.58 -1.39 -18.32
N ILE A 241 17.70 -2.10 -19.01
CA ILE A 241 18.07 -3.11 -20.01
C ILE A 241 18.01 -2.51 -21.39
N THR A 242 16.92 -1.80 -21.69
CA THR A 242 16.74 -1.01 -22.92
C THR A 242 15.74 0.11 -22.63
N GLU A 243 15.48 0.97 -23.60
CA GLU A 243 14.48 2.01 -23.46
C GLU A 243 13.11 1.42 -23.08
N GLY A 244 12.53 1.93 -22.01
CA GLY A 244 11.25 1.44 -21.48
C GLY A 244 11.30 0.11 -20.73
N LEU A 245 12.45 -0.57 -20.58
CA LEU A 245 12.57 -1.84 -19.88
C LEU A 245 13.63 -1.78 -18.77
N TRP A 246 13.22 -2.09 -17.55
CA TRP A 246 14.09 -2.15 -16.36
C TRP A 246 13.94 -3.48 -15.63
N VAL A 247 15.04 -3.91 -15.05
CA VAL A 247 15.06 -4.95 -14.01
C VAL A 247 15.39 -4.29 -12.68
N THR A 248 14.50 -4.44 -11.69
CA THR A 248 14.73 -3.94 -10.34
C THR A 248 15.00 -5.12 -9.41
N VAL A 249 16.15 -5.09 -8.74
CA VAL A 249 16.52 -6.04 -7.70
C VAL A 249 16.22 -5.41 -6.36
N ARG A 250 15.55 -6.15 -5.48
CA ARG A 250 15.27 -5.81 -4.08
C ARG A 250 15.92 -6.83 -3.16
N PHE A 251 16.54 -6.34 -2.10
CA PHE A 251 16.98 -7.13 -0.95
C PHE A 251 16.53 -6.43 0.31
N GLU A 252 15.81 -7.12 1.20
CA GLU A 252 15.19 -6.53 2.39
C GLU A 252 15.45 -7.40 3.62
N PRO A 253 16.60 -7.21 4.31
CA PRO A 253 16.82 -7.76 5.63
C PRO A 253 15.99 -7.00 6.68
N HIS A 254 15.50 -7.75 7.68
CA HIS A 254 14.84 -7.17 8.84
C HIS A 254 15.17 -7.94 10.11
N TYR A 255 15.14 -7.23 11.22
CA TYR A 255 15.31 -7.79 12.54
C TYR A 255 14.03 -7.58 13.37
N ASP A 256 13.49 -8.68 13.88
CA ASP A 256 12.33 -8.68 14.77
C ASP A 256 12.84 -8.75 16.23
N PHE A 257 12.62 -7.66 16.97
CA PHE A 257 13.09 -7.55 18.37
C PHE A 257 12.30 -8.44 19.32
N GLY A 258 11.00 -8.68 19.06
CA GLY A 258 10.16 -9.56 19.88
C GLY A 258 10.60 -11.01 19.78
N ASN A 259 10.78 -11.49 18.56
CA ASN A 259 11.20 -12.86 18.27
C ASN A 259 12.72 -13.06 18.29
N LYS A 260 13.52 -11.98 18.36
CA LYS A 260 14.99 -12.00 18.28
C LYS A 260 15.49 -12.73 17.04
N LYS A 261 14.83 -12.51 15.91
CA LYS A 261 15.12 -13.17 14.63
C LYS A 261 15.56 -12.16 13.59
N PHE A 262 16.55 -12.57 12.83
CA PHE A 262 16.96 -11.91 11.60
C PHE A 262 16.39 -12.71 10.42
N GLU A 263 15.65 -12.03 9.57
CA GLU A 263 15.03 -12.61 8.36
C GLU A 263 15.30 -11.67 7.18
N HIS A 264 15.10 -12.16 5.98
CA HIS A 264 15.23 -11.34 4.77
C HIS A 264 14.25 -11.80 3.69
N SER A 265 13.98 -10.89 2.77
CA SER A 265 13.24 -11.17 1.53
C SER A 265 14.00 -10.61 0.33
N GLU A 266 13.88 -11.30 -0.79
CA GLU A 266 14.44 -10.86 -2.06
C GLU A 266 13.35 -10.77 -3.11
N GLY A 267 13.56 -9.88 -4.10
CA GLY A 267 12.66 -9.75 -5.23
C GLY A 267 13.39 -9.28 -6.48
N VAL A 268 12.94 -9.79 -7.61
CA VAL A 268 13.34 -9.30 -8.93
C VAL A 268 12.09 -8.90 -9.69
N TYR A 269 12.02 -7.65 -10.12
CA TYR A 269 10.89 -7.09 -10.83
C TYR A 269 11.31 -6.67 -12.23
N ILE A 270 10.53 -7.06 -13.22
CA ILE A 270 10.69 -6.61 -14.59
C ILE A 270 9.60 -5.57 -14.84
N SER A 271 10.00 -4.35 -15.17
CA SER A 271 9.09 -3.24 -15.43
C SER A 271 9.24 -2.79 -16.89
N PHE A 272 8.12 -2.70 -17.57
CA PHE A 272 8.04 -2.19 -18.92
C PHE A 272 7.15 -0.94 -18.96
N GLN A 273 7.66 0.14 -19.49
CA GLN A 273 6.92 1.39 -19.69
C GLN A 273 7.04 1.78 -21.18
N ARG A 274 5.90 1.91 -21.82
CA ARG A 274 5.77 2.29 -23.23
C ARG A 274 5.48 3.79 -23.36
#